data_219fa1fc16da09b7e4a8c22187762331
#
_entry.id   219fa1fc16da09b7e4a8c22187762331
#
_cell.length_a   1.000
_cell.length_b   1.000
_cell.length_c   1.000
_cell.angle_alpha   90.00
_cell.angle_beta   90.00
_cell.angle_gamma   90.00
#
_symmetry.space_group_name_H-M   'P 1'
#
loop_
_entity.id
_entity.type
_entity.pdbx_description
1 polymer ?
#
loop_
_entity_poly.entity_id
_entity_poly.type
_entity_poly.pdbx_seq_one_letter_code
_entity_poly.pdbx_strand_id
1 'polypeptide(L)'
;MKKILLGLIVAASFIACTSTPSTEENAASTIFVEQKVNEFVKANPDWDKDETVKEATTEKFKHAVINWSNELNFLQDMPFQVKALRDTVLNETTFKIATFVGYNDNTRVSGSILNYIQLQIDGIVPPDLEKSLSIGKNYTITGNMYKQGKRGDVKYISVAEFKGYDLGKYLFSVTAVKPIK
;
A
#
# COMPACT_ATOMS: atom_id res chain seq x y z
N MET A 1 62.33 -56.18 24.34
CA MET A 1 61.38 -55.38 25.12
C MET A 1 61.06 -54.12 24.34
N LYS A 2 60.04 -54.15 23.52
CA LYS A 2 59.60 -53.01 22.70
C LYS A 2 58.32 -52.46 23.26
N LYS A 3 58.35 -51.22 23.77
CA LYS A 3 57.19 -50.52 24.26
C LYS A 3 56.52 -49.81 23.08
N ILE A 4 55.30 -50.19 22.76
CA ILE A 4 54.45 -49.52 21.74
C ILE A 4 53.68 -48.45 22.47
N LEU A 5 53.90 -47.20 22.08
CA LEU A 5 53.21 -45.99 22.54
C LEU A 5 51.98 -45.79 21.63
N LEU A 6 50.80 -45.97 22.16
CA LEU A 6 49.53 -45.81 21.44
C LEU A 6 49.13 -44.32 21.56
N GLY A 7 49.27 -43.59 20.49
CA GLY A 7 48.85 -42.18 20.43
C GLY A 7 47.33 -42.06 20.15
N LEU A 8 46.58 -41.50 21.10
CA LEU A 8 45.16 -41.21 20.97
C LEU A 8 44.98 -39.88 20.23
N ILE A 9 44.52 -39.95 19.01
CA ILE A 9 44.15 -38.75 18.23
C ILE A 9 42.70 -38.42 18.55
N VAL A 10 42.47 -37.33 19.32
CA VAL A 10 41.13 -36.76 19.55
C VAL A 10 40.83 -35.81 18.39
N ALA A 11 39.98 -36.27 17.47
CA ALA A 11 39.44 -35.43 16.43
C ALA A 11 38.32 -34.54 16.99
N ALA A 12 38.61 -33.29 17.25
CA ALA A 12 37.60 -32.28 17.62
C ALA A 12 36.82 -31.89 16.34
N SER A 13 35.63 -32.43 16.21
CA SER A 13 34.68 -32.02 15.16
C SER A 13 34.08 -30.67 15.52
N PHE A 14 34.59 -29.61 14.93
CA PHE A 14 33.93 -28.31 14.96
C PHE A 14 32.68 -28.37 14.07
N ILE A 15 31.51 -28.52 14.69
CA ILE A 15 30.24 -28.29 14.03
C ILE A 15 30.11 -26.77 13.88
N ALA A 16 30.51 -26.27 12.73
CA ALA A 16 30.20 -24.92 12.32
C ALA A 16 28.69 -24.86 12.03
N CYS A 17 27.91 -24.35 12.99
CA CYS A 17 26.55 -23.89 12.71
C CYS A 17 26.66 -22.70 11.77
N THR A 18 26.62 -22.95 10.47
CA THR A 18 26.29 -21.94 9.48
C THR A 18 24.82 -21.61 9.65
N SER A 19 24.52 -20.61 10.48
CA SER A 19 23.24 -19.94 10.42
C SER A 19 23.14 -19.28 9.05
N THR A 20 22.54 -20.00 8.11
CA THR A 20 22.04 -19.41 6.87
C THR A 20 21.08 -18.31 7.30
N PRO A 21 21.28 -17.04 6.93
CA PRO A 21 20.24 -16.06 7.13
C PRO A 21 19.06 -16.55 6.30
N SER A 22 17.98 -16.95 6.98
CA SER A 22 16.70 -17.15 6.35
C SER A 22 16.31 -15.80 5.76
N THR A 23 16.54 -15.63 4.46
CA THR A 23 15.90 -14.59 3.68
C THR A 23 14.44 -15.02 3.72
N GLU A 24 13.69 -14.53 4.71
CA GLU A 24 12.24 -14.50 4.62
C GLU A 24 11.95 -13.70 3.36
N GLU A 25 11.66 -14.41 2.26
CA GLU A 25 10.98 -13.83 1.12
C GLU A 25 9.68 -13.28 1.67
N ASN A 26 9.67 -11.99 2.01
CA ASN A 26 8.46 -11.28 2.37
C ASN A 26 7.47 -11.54 1.24
N ALA A 27 6.42 -12.30 1.53
CA ALA A 27 5.37 -12.60 0.58
C ALA A 27 4.96 -11.28 -0.09
N ALA A 28 5.05 -11.23 -1.42
CA ALA A 28 4.74 -10.01 -2.16
C ALA A 28 3.32 -9.56 -1.79
N SER A 29 3.17 -8.27 -1.50
CA SER A 29 1.86 -7.72 -1.18
C SER A 29 0.86 -8.03 -2.30
N THR A 30 -0.37 -8.38 -1.95
CA THR A 30 -1.47 -8.57 -2.91
C THR A 30 -2.09 -7.23 -3.33
N ILE A 31 -1.76 -6.13 -2.63
CA ILE A 31 -2.29 -4.80 -2.88
C ILE A 31 -1.57 -4.20 -4.08
N PHE A 32 -2.33 -3.96 -5.16
CA PHE A 32 -1.79 -3.44 -6.40
C PHE A 32 -1.03 -2.11 -6.21
N VAL A 33 -1.61 -1.15 -5.50
CA VAL A 33 -0.98 0.16 -5.25
C VAL A 33 0.35 -0.01 -4.50
N GLU A 34 0.39 -0.89 -3.50
CA GLU A 34 1.61 -1.16 -2.73
C GLU A 34 2.71 -1.76 -3.60
N GLN A 35 2.36 -2.73 -4.47
CA GLN A 35 3.31 -3.29 -5.44
C GLN A 35 3.90 -2.21 -6.35
N LYS A 36 3.03 -1.37 -6.93
CA LYS A 36 3.43 -0.32 -7.89
C LYS A 36 4.30 0.76 -7.24
N VAL A 37 3.96 1.19 -6.03
CA VAL A 37 4.79 2.17 -5.31
C VAL A 37 6.14 1.56 -4.91
N ASN A 38 6.16 0.30 -4.48
CA ASN A 38 7.41 -0.43 -4.21
C ASN A 38 8.31 -0.52 -5.45
N GLU A 39 7.74 -0.89 -6.61
CA GLU A 39 8.46 -0.92 -7.88
C GLU A 39 9.03 0.45 -8.22
N PHE A 40 8.23 1.50 -8.06
CA PHE A 40 8.63 2.88 -8.34
C PHE A 40 9.79 3.34 -7.44
N VAL A 41 9.69 3.11 -6.13
CA VAL A 41 10.73 3.50 -5.16
C VAL A 41 12.03 2.73 -5.42
N LYS A 42 11.94 1.42 -5.72
CA LYS A 42 13.11 0.62 -6.10
C LYS A 42 13.80 1.12 -7.37
N ALA A 43 13.02 1.59 -8.34
CA ALA A 43 13.54 2.16 -9.57
C ALA A 43 14.12 3.59 -9.40
N ASN A 44 13.79 4.26 -8.30
CA ASN A 44 14.22 5.62 -7.99
C ASN A 44 14.79 5.69 -6.56
N PRO A 45 15.92 5.05 -6.24
CA PRO A 45 16.41 4.88 -4.86
C PRO A 45 16.71 6.20 -4.13
N ASP A 46 17.02 7.25 -4.89
CA ASP A 46 17.31 8.61 -4.37
C ASP A 46 16.04 9.50 -4.31
N TRP A 47 14.85 8.93 -4.41
CA TRP A 47 13.56 9.64 -4.58
C TRP A 47 13.27 10.76 -3.57
N ASP A 48 13.92 10.76 -2.43
CA ASP A 48 13.74 11.70 -1.33
C ASP A 48 15.03 12.40 -0.88
N LYS A 49 16.12 12.30 -1.68
CA LYS A 49 17.48 12.71 -1.30
C LYS A 49 17.60 14.21 -1.05
N ASP A 50 17.19 15.03 -2.02
CA ASP A 50 17.20 16.48 -1.95
C ASP A 50 16.00 17.09 -2.69
N GLU A 51 15.81 18.40 -2.59
CA GLU A 51 14.60 19.05 -3.11
C GLU A 51 14.47 18.91 -4.63
N THR A 52 15.56 19.04 -5.37
CA THR A 52 15.57 18.94 -6.84
C THR A 52 15.21 17.52 -7.29
N VAL A 53 15.78 16.51 -6.63
CA VAL A 53 15.49 15.10 -6.92
C VAL A 53 14.04 14.77 -6.53
N LYS A 54 13.57 15.24 -5.38
CA LYS A 54 12.17 15.06 -4.94
C LYS A 54 11.18 15.63 -5.95
N GLU A 55 11.39 16.87 -6.43
CA GLU A 55 10.53 17.49 -7.41
C GLU A 55 10.48 16.70 -8.72
N ALA A 56 11.66 16.38 -9.29
CA ALA A 56 11.76 15.60 -10.52
C ALA A 56 11.15 14.20 -10.38
N THR A 57 11.36 13.55 -9.24
CA THR A 57 10.81 12.21 -8.99
C THR A 57 9.31 12.26 -8.75
N THR A 58 8.80 13.32 -8.10
CA THR A 58 7.36 13.52 -7.91
C THR A 58 6.65 13.71 -9.24
N GLU A 59 7.22 14.42 -10.21
CA GLU A 59 6.63 14.53 -11.55
C GLU A 59 6.56 13.17 -12.27
N LYS A 60 7.62 12.35 -12.18
CA LYS A 60 7.59 10.97 -12.69
C LYS A 60 6.52 10.14 -11.99
N PHE A 61 6.39 10.31 -10.67
CA PHE A 61 5.39 9.59 -9.88
C PHE A 61 3.96 9.96 -10.27
N LYS A 62 3.67 11.24 -10.53
CA LYS A 62 2.37 11.70 -11.05
C LYS A 62 1.98 10.97 -12.33
N HIS A 63 2.91 10.87 -13.29
CA HIS A 63 2.66 10.14 -14.54
C HIS A 63 2.41 8.65 -14.30
N ALA A 64 3.17 8.04 -13.39
CA ALA A 64 2.97 6.64 -13.03
C ALA A 64 1.58 6.41 -12.40
N VAL A 65 1.17 7.26 -11.46
CA VAL A 65 -0.15 7.18 -10.79
C VAL A 65 -1.30 7.37 -11.79
N ILE A 66 -1.17 8.27 -12.78
CA ILE A 66 -2.16 8.41 -13.86
C ILE A 66 -2.35 7.10 -14.60
N ASN A 67 -1.25 6.44 -14.97
CA ASN A 67 -1.30 5.16 -15.66
C ASN A 67 -1.94 4.08 -14.78
N TRP A 68 -1.50 3.94 -13.54
CA TRP A 68 -2.02 2.94 -12.60
C TRP A 68 -3.51 3.12 -12.30
N SER A 69 -3.96 4.37 -12.14
CA SER A 69 -5.38 4.67 -11.84
C SER A 69 -6.34 4.37 -12.99
N ASN A 70 -5.82 4.10 -14.19
CA ASN A 70 -6.61 3.62 -15.32
C ASN A 70 -6.77 2.09 -15.35
N GLU A 71 -6.04 1.36 -14.50
CA GLU A 71 -6.15 -0.09 -14.40
C GLU A 71 -7.33 -0.51 -13.53
N LEU A 72 -8.04 -1.57 -13.94
CA LEU A 72 -9.23 -2.05 -13.23
C LEU A 72 -8.94 -2.53 -11.81
N ASN A 73 -7.72 -3.00 -11.58
CA ASN A 73 -7.25 -3.51 -10.29
C ASN A 73 -6.58 -2.44 -9.41
N PHE A 74 -6.65 -1.15 -9.76
CA PHE A 74 -5.97 -0.08 -9.01
C PHE A 74 -6.22 -0.12 -7.50
N LEU A 75 -7.46 -0.39 -7.08
CA LEU A 75 -7.83 -0.47 -5.66
C LEU A 75 -7.90 -1.92 -5.13
N GLN A 76 -7.40 -2.89 -5.90
CA GLN A 76 -7.46 -4.30 -5.52
C GLN A 76 -6.80 -4.52 -4.15
N ASP A 77 -7.54 -5.20 -3.27
CA ASP A 77 -7.14 -5.59 -1.92
C ASP A 77 -6.71 -4.44 -1.00
N MET A 78 -6.85 -3.18 -1.47
CA MET A 78 -6.46 -2.03 -0.65
C MET A 78 -7.45 -1.85 0.52
N PRO A 79 -6.94 -1.78 1.77
CA PRO A 79 -7.77 -1.52 2.92
C PRO A 79 -8.11 -0.03 3.02
N PHE A 80 -9.38 0.25 3.30
CA PHE A 80 -9.90 1.60 3.49
C PHE A 80 -10.68 1.71 4.79
N GLN A 81 -10.62 2.89 5.42
CA GLN A 81 -11.50 3.25 6.51
C GLN A 81 -12.54 4.26 6.03
N VAL A 82 -13.81 4.03 6.38
CA VAL A 82 -14.87 5.03 6.14
C VAL A 82 -14.70 6.21 7.10
N LYS A 83 -14.47 7.39 6.56
CA LYS A 83 -14.32 8.64 7.34
C LYS A 83 -15.60 9.45 7.41
N ALA A 84 -16.40 9.44 6.36
CA ALA A 84 -17.66 10.18 6.31
C ALA A 84 -18.69 9.50 5.40
N LEU A 85 -19.95 9.71 5.70
CA LEU A 85 -21.09 9.40 4.85
C LEU A 85 -21.90 10.67 4.71
N ARG A 86 -22.19 11.07 3.46
CA ARG A 86 -22.95 12.29 3.18
C ARG A 86 -23.91 12.07 2.03
N ASP A 87 -25.02 12.77 2.05
CA ASP A 87 -25.91 12.84 0.91
C ASP A 87 -25.44 13.89 -0.10
N THR A 88 -25.65 13.60 -1.36
CA THR A 88 -25.48 14.55 -2.45
C THR A 88 -26.64 14.43 -3.42
N VAL A 89 -27.02 15.53 -4.04
CA VAL A 89 -28.07 15.56 -5.05
C VAL A 89 -27.44 15.84 -6.41
N LEU A 90 -27.69 14.95 -7.36
CA LEU A 90 -27.28 15.12 -8.75
C LEU A 90 -28.49 14.85 -9.65
N ASN A 91 -28.86 15.81 -10.49
CA ASN A 91 -30.01 15.70 -11.37
C ASN A 91 -31.29 15.24 -10.62
N GLU A 92 -31.63 15.91 -9.52
CA GLU A 92 -32.79 15.62 -8.65
C GLU A 92 -32.77 14.24 -7.97
N THR A 93 -31.73 13.46 -8.17
CA THR A 93 -31.54 12.15 -7.52
C THR A 93 -30.57 12.28 -6.36
N THR A 94 -30.97 11.78 -5.19
CA THR A 94 -30.10 11.73 -4.00
C THR A 94 -29.21 10.50 -4.06
N PHE A 95 -27.90 10.72 -3.90
CA PHE A 95 -26.88 9.69 -3.80
C PHE A 95 -26.19 9.77 -2.44
N LYS A 96 -25.77 8.62 -1.93
CA LYS A 96 -24.88 8.56 -0.78
C LYS A 96 -23.42 8.56 -1.28
N ILE A 97 -22.62 9.47 -0.72
CA ILE A 97 -21.16 9.48 -0.92
C ILE A 97 -20.49 9.02 0.36
N ALA A 98 -19.71 7.96 0.26
CA ALA A 98 -18.82 7.51 1.31
C ALA A 98 -17.38 7.99 1.03
N THR A 99 -16.79 8.70 1.98
CA THR A 99 -15.37 9.07 1.91
C THR A 99 -14.55 7.97 2.56
N PHE A 100 -13.77 7.28 1.75
CA PHE A 100 -12.83 6.25 2.16
C PHE A 100 -11.41 6.83 2.15
N VAL A 101 -10.62 6.52 3.17
CA VAL A 101 -9.19 6.83 3.20
C VAL A 101 -8.39 5.55 3.33
N GLY A 102 -7.24 5.50 2.68
CA GLY A 102 -6.33 4.36 2.82
C GLY A 102 -6.08 4.05 4.29
N TYR A 103 -6.20 2.80 4.66
CA TYR A 103 -6.02 2.32 6.01
C TYR A 103 -4.81 1.40 6.08
N ASN A 104 -3.93 1.65 7.05
CA ASN A 104 -2.87 0.72 7.39
C ASN A 104 -3.31 -0.08 8.61
N ASP A 105 -3.52 -1.36 8.44
CA ASP A 105 -3.67 -2.26 9.57
C ASP A 105 -2.27 -2.56 10.14
N ASN A 106 -2.09 -2.37 11.41
CA ASN A 106 -0.82 -2.61 12.09
C ASN A 106 -0.38 -4.10 12.08
N THR A 107 -1.12 -4.97 11.39
CA THR A 107 -0.78 -6.39 11.19
C THR A 107 0.22 -6.59 10.05
N ARG A 108 0.51 -5.53 9.27
CA ARG A 108 1.44 -5.60 8.15
C ARG A 108 2.87 -5.72 8.62
N VAL A 109 3.64 -6.42 7.82
CA VAL A 109 5.08 -6.57 8.03
C VAL A 109 5.74 -5.20 8.18
N SER A 110 6.64 -5.09 9.14
CA SER A 110 7.49 -3.90 9.31
C SER A 110 8.14 -3.54 7.97
N GLY A 111 7.97 -2.28 7.54
CA GLY A 111 8.46 -1.81 6.25
C GLY A 111 7.42 -1.83 5.12
N SER A 112 6.14 -2.15 5.41
CA SER A 112 5.08 -1.96 4.42
C SER A 112 5.01 -0.52 3.96
N ILE A 113 5.04 -0.32 2.64
CA ILE A 113 5.02 1.01 2.03
C ILE A 113 3.68 1.73 2.17
N LEU A 114 2.61 1.01 2.58
CA LEU A 114 1.31 1.64 2.83
C LEU A 114 1.35 2.72 3.91
N ASN A 115 2.30 2.67 4.84
CA ASN A 115 2.54 3.74 5.80
C ASN A 115 2.91 5.07 5.13
N TYR A 116 3.37 5.01 3.88
CA TYR A 116 3.86 6.15 3.10
C TYR A 116 2.92 6.52 1.96
N ILE A 117 1.77 5.87 1.84
CA ILE A 117 0.78 6.10 0.80
C ILE A 117 -0.47 6.69 1.42
N GLN A 118 -0.85 7.90 0.98
CA GLN A 118 -2.14 8.48 1.26
C GLN A 118 -3.01 8.43 0.01
N LEU A 119 -4.28 8.09 0.18
CA LEU A 119 -5.25 7.95 -0.91
C LEU A 119 -6.64 8.17 -0.35
N GLN A 120 -7.42 9.02 -1.02
CA GLN A 120 -8.82 9.23 -0.68
C GLN A 120 -9.74 8.84 -1.85
N ILE A 121 -10.79 8.14 -1.54
CA ILE A 121 -11.84 7.76 -2.48
C ILE A 121 -13.17 8.37 -2.03
N ASP A 122 -13.82 9.16 -2.88
CA ASP A 122 -15.21 9.54 -2.71
C ASP A 122 -16.06 8.55 -3.53
N GLY A 123 -16.61 7.56 -2.83
CA GLY A 123 -17.39 6.47 -3.42
C GLY A 123 -18.88 6.81 -3.50
N ILE A 124 -19.44 6.77 -4.71
CA ILE A 124 -20.90 6.79 -4.89
C ILE A 124 -21.41 5.40 -4.50
N VAL A 125 -22.22 5.36 -3.43
CA VAL A 125 -22.70 4.12 -2.82
C VAL A 125 -24.15 3.90 -3.20
N PRO A 126 -24.52 2.76 -3.79
CA PRO A 126 -25.92 2.44 -4.07
C PRO A 126 -26.69 2.17 -2.76
N PRO A 127 -28.03 2.38 -2.74
CA PRO A 127 -28.84 2.31 -1.52
C PRO A 127 -28.79 0.97 -0.77
N ASP A 128 -28.61 -0.12 -1.49
CA ASP A 128 -28.51 -1.48 -0.94
C ASP A 128 -27.20 -1.71 -0.15
N LEU A 129 -26.12 -1.02 -0.53
CA LEU A 129 -24.82 -1.11 0.16
C LEU A 129 -24.68 -0.09 1.31
N GLU A 130 -25.50 0.96 1.35
CA GLU A 130 -25.39 2.01 2.37
C GLU A 130 -25.44 1.43 3.78
N LYS A 131 -26.36 0.49 4.04
CA LYS A 131 -26.57 -0.13 5.35
C LYS A 131 -25.40 -0.99 5.80
N SER A 132 -24.52 -1.37 4.87
CA SER A 132 -23.30 -2.18 5.15
C SER A 132 -22.13 -1.32 5.59
N LEU A 133 -22.22 0.01 5.46
CA LEU A 133 -21.14 0.93 5.78
C LEU A 133 -21.34 1.58 7.14
N SER A 134 -20.26 1.71 7.89
CA SER A 134 -20.24 2.44 9.16
C SER A 134 -18.96 3.28 9.26
N ILE A 135 -19.10 4.52 9.72
CA ILE A 135 -17.98 5.42 9.95
C ILE A 135 -17.01 4.77 10.94
N GLY A 136 -15.70 4.88 10.66
CA GLY A 136 -14.62 4.31 11.46
C GLY A 136 -14.36 2.83 11.24
N LYS A 137 -15.19 2.12 10.44
CA LYS A 137 -14.96 0.71 10.09
C LYS A 137 -14.13 0.59 8.81
N ASN A 138 -13.50 -0.57 8.66
CA ASN A 138 -12.54 -0.85 7.59
C ASN A 138 -13.14 -1.81 6.56
N TYR A 139 -12.85 -1.55 5.30
CA TYR A 139 -13.39 -2.31 4.16
C TYR A 139 -12.37 -2.39 3.02
N THR A 140 -12.44 -3.45 2.22
CA THR A 140 -12.03 -3.39 0.82
C THR A 140 -13.24 -3.01 -0.03
N ILE A 141 -13.02 -2.27 -1.11
CA ILE A 141 -14.08 -1.79 -2.00
C ILE A 141 -13.83 -2.30 -3.43
N THR A 142 -14.91 -2.60 -4.12
CA THR A 142 -14.91 -2.99 -5.54
C THR A 142 -15.82 -2.05 -6.30
N GLY A 143 -15.49 -1.76 -7.55
CA GLY A 143 -16.28 -0.88 -8.40
C GLY A 143 -15.45 -0.29 -9.54
N ASN A 144 -15.88 0.87 -10.03
CA ASN A 144 -15.28 1.50 -11.18
C ASN A 144 -14.78 2.90 -10.85
N MET A 145 -13.53 3.18 -11.21
CA MET A 145 -12.91 4.50 -11.11
C MET A 145 -13.46 5.41 -12.21
N TYR A 146 -13.89 6.60 -11.85
CA TYR A 146 -14.15 7.62 -12.86
C TYR A 146 -12.80 8.15 -13.36
N LYS A 147 -12.65 8.22 -14.69
CA LYS A 147 -11.44 8.75 -15.31
C LYS A 147 -11.18 10.17 -14.79
N GLN A 148 -9.98 10.37 -14.34
CA GLN A 148 -9.51 11.65 -13.86
C GLN A 148 -8.59 12.26 -14.90
N GLY A 149 -8.63 13.59 -15.03
CA GLY A 149 -7.69 14.34 -15.87
C GLY A 149 -6.29 14.43 -15.25
N LYS A 150 -5.65 15.59 -15.40
CA LYS A 150 -4.35 15.86 -14.78
C LYS A 150 -4.42 15.68 -13.26
N ARG A 151 -3.41 15.02 -12.68
CA ARG A 151 -3.32 14.71 -11.24
C ARG A 151 -2.43 15.73 -10.52
N GLY A 152 -2.89 16.98 -10.44
CA GLY A 152 -2.18 18.03 -9.71
C GLY A 152 -2.17 17.83 -8.17
N ASP A 153 -3.05 16.96 -7.67
CA ASP A 153 -3.18 16.61 -6.26
C ASP A 153 -2.21 15.51 -5.79
N VAL A 154 -1.55 14.80 -6.72
CA VAL A 154 -0.49 13.85 -6.38
C VAL A 154 0.77 14.60 -5.98
N LYS A 155 1.28 14.34 -4.79
CA LYS A 155 2.42 15.08 -4.23
C LYS A 155 3.25 14.22 -3.28
N TYR A 156 4.52 14.58 -3.14
CA TYR A 156 5.37 14.11 -2.06
C TYR A 156 4.85 14.62 -0.72
N ILE A 157 4.89 13.78 0.30
CA ILE A 157 4.54 14.13 1.67
C ILE A 157 5.65 13.70 2.64
N SER A 158 5.84 14.53 3.68
CA SER A 158 6.71 14.20 4.80
C SER A 158 6.02 14.64 6.08
N VAL A 159 5.79 13.68 6.99
CA VAL A 159 5.16 13.92 8.28
C VAL A 159 6.03 13.24 9.35
N ALA A 160 6.69 14.02 10.17
CA ALA A 160 7.72 13.55 11.10
C ALA A 160 8.79 12.73 10.36
N GLU A 161 8.99 11.48 10.77
CA GLU A 161 9.97 10.55 10.13
C GLU A 161 9.41 9.83 8.90
N PHE A 162 8.11 9.94 8.62
CA PHE A 162 7.46 9.26 7.51
C PHE A 162 7.52 10.10 6.25
N LYS A 163 8.02 9.50 5.18
CA LYS A 163 8.08 10.08 3.84
C LYS A 163 7.27 9.22 2.88
N GLY A 164 6.62 9.83 1.90
CA GLY A 164 5.82 9.08 0.96
C GLY A 164 5.10 9.96 -0.04
N TYR A 165 4.01 9.45 -0.56
CA TYR A 165 3.19 10.12 -1.56
C TYR A 165 1.72 10.14 -1.17
N ASP A 166 1.10 11.30 -1.38
CA ASP A 166 -0.34 11.44 -1.46
C ASP A 166 -0.75 11.22 -2.93
N LEU A 167 -1.50 10.18 -3.20
CA LEU A 167 -2.00 9.83 -4.53
C LEU A 167 -3.23 10.64 -4.92
N GLY A 168 -3.71 11.50 -4.01
CA GLY A 168 -4.82 12.41 -4.24
C GLY A 168 -6.20 11.77 -4.03
N LYS A 169 -7.21 12.42 -4.63
CA LYS A 169 -8.62 12.05 -4.46
C LYS A 169 -9.20 11.49 -5.75
N TYR A 170 -10.07 10.49 -5.59
CA TYR A 170 -10.73 9.83 -6.71
C TYR A 170 -12.24 9.77 -6.48
N LEU A 171 -12.99 9.87 -7.57
CA LEU A 171 -14.41 9.54 -7.59
C LEU A 171 -14.58 8.10 -8.08
N PHE A 172 -15.40 7.31 -7.38
CA PHE A 172 -15.53 5.88 -7.59
C PHE A 172 -16.98 5.44 -7.49
N SER A 173 -17.45 4.62 -8.42
CA SER A 173 -18.74 3.96 -8.32
C SER A 173 -18.57 2.64 -7.57
N VAL A 174 -19.06 2.57 -6.33
CA VAL A 174 -18.93 1.36 -5.50
C VAL A 174 -19.95 0.32 -5.95
N THR A 175 -19.50 -0.89 -6.23
CA THR A 175 -20.36 -2.04 -6.56
C THR A 175 -20.38 -3.10 -5.48
N ALA A 176 -19.35 -3.17 -4.65
CA ALA A 176 -19.31 -4.06 -3.49
C ALA A 176 -18.39 -3.50 -2.39
N VAL A 177 -18.68 -3.89 -1.15
CA VAL A 177 -17.86 -3.62 0.02
C VAL A 177 -17.69 -4.91 0.83
N LYS A 178 -16.46 -5.16 1.31
CA LYS A 178 -16.16 -6.32 2.15
C LYS A 178 -15.52 -5.83 3.44
N PRO A 179 -16.12 -6.08 4.61
CA PRO A 179 -15.53 -5.70 5.90
C PRO A 179 -14.17 -6.37 6.12
N ILE A 180 -13.24 -5.63 6.70
CA ILE A 180 -11.95 -6.14 7.19
C ILE A 180 -12.05 -6.21 8.72
N LYS A 181 -11.57 -7.31 9.28
CA LYS A 181 -11.54 -7.54 10.73
C LYS A 181 -10.43 -6.75 11.42
#